data_ec9fcb0dd85b634cabb77fe1712f3d4d
#
_entry.id   ec9fcb0dd85b634cabb77fe1712f3d4d
#
_cell.length_a   1.000
_cell.length_b   1.000
_cell.length_c   1.000
_cell.angle_alpha   90.00
_cell.angle_beta   90.00
_cell.angle_gamma   90.00
#
_symmetry.space_group_name_H-M   'P 1'
#
loop_
_entity.id
_entity.type
_entity.pdbx_description
1 polymer ?
#
loop_
_entity_poly.entity_id
_entity_poly.type
_entity_poly.pdbx_seq_one_letter_code
_entity_poly.pdbx_strand_id
1 'polypeptide(L)'
;MESKVVVPAQGKKITLQNGKLNVPENPIIPYIEGDGIGVDVTPAMLKVVDAAVEKAYKGERKISWMEIYTGEKSTQVYGQDVWLPAETLDLIREYRVAIKGPLTTPVGGGIRSLNVALRQELDLYICLRPVRYYQGTPSPVKHPELTDMVIFRENSEDIYAGIEWKADSADAEKVIKFLREEMGVKKIRFPEHCGIGIKPCSEEGTKRLVRAAIEYAIANDRDSVTLVHKGNIMKFTEGAFKDWGYQLAREEFGGELIDGGPWLKVKNPNTGKEIVIKDVIADAFLQQILLRPAEYDVIACMNLNGDYISDALAAQVGGIGIAPGANIGDECALFEATHGTAPKYAGQDKVIPGSIILSAEMMLRHMGWTEAADLIVKGMEGAINAKTVTYDFERLMEGAKLLKCSEFGDAIIKNM
;
A
#
# COMPACT_ATOMS: atom_id res chain seq x y z
N MET A 1 18.74 16.19 -18.04
CA MET A 1 17.58 16.95 -18.58
C MET A 1 17.41 18.20 -17.74
N GLU A 2 16.93 19.28 -18.33
CA GLU A 2 16.55 20.48 -17.57
C GLU A 2 15.31 20.15 -16.73
N SER A 3 15.29 20.59 -15.47
CA SER A 3 14.14 20.39 -14.57
C SER A 3 12.87 20.99 -15.15
N LYS A 4 11.78 20.26 -15.10
CA LYS A 4 10.43 20.70 -15.46
C LYS A 4 9.55 20.91 -14.24
N VAL A 5 10.06 20.59 -13.06
CA VAL A 5 9.34 20.71 -11.79
C VAL A 5 9.48 22.13 -11.25
N VAL A 6 8.35 22.70 -10.85
CA VAL A 6 8.31 24.01 -10.20
C VAL A 6 8.26 23.80 -8.69
N VAL A 7 9.39 24.09 -8.06
CA VAL A 7 9.45 24.03 -6.59
C VAL A 7 8.69 25.22 -6.01
N PRO A 8 7.73 25.02 -5.07
CA PRO A 8 7.02 26.12 -4.44
C PRO A 8 7.97 27.11 -3.77
N ALA A 9 7.74 28.41 -4.00
CA ALA A 9 8.54 29.46 -3.39
C ALA A 9 8.37 29.53 -1.86
N GLN A 10 7.25 29.03 -1.35
CA GLN A 10 6.95 28.91 0.06
C GLN A 10 6.98 27.46 0.47
N GLY A 11 7.40 27.20 1.69
CA GLY A 11 7.48 25.86 2.23
C GLY A 11 8.91 25.40 2.49
N LYS A 12 9.03 24.32 3.23
CA LYS A 12 10.32 23.74 3.66
C LYS A 12 10.31 22.22 3.45
N LYS A 13 11.49 21.66 3.26
CA LYS A 13 11.66 20.20 3.16
C LYS A 13 11.42 19.54 4.50
N ILE A 14 10.78 18.38 4.47
CA ILE A 14 10.81 17.42 5.58
C ILE A 14 12.21 16.85 5.65
N THR A 15 12.77 16.75 6.86
CA THR A 15 14.09 16.18 7.10
C THR A 15 14.00 14.94 8.00
N LEU A 16 15.00 14.09 7.90
CA LEU A 16 15.11 12.88 8.72
C LEU A 16 16.25 13.08 9.72
N GLN A 17 15.96 12.96 11.03
CA GLN A 17 16.96 13.01 12.10
C GLN A 17 16.82 11.78 13.00
N ASN A 18 17.86 10.97 13.10
CA ASN A 18 17.86 9.74 13.89
C ASN A 18 16.67 8.81 13.60
N GLY A 19 16.34 8.64 12.31
CA GLY A 19 15.21 7.80 11.87
C GLY A 19 13.83 8.42 12.11
N LYS A 20 13.74 9.67 12.58
CA LYS A 20 12.46 10.37 12.80
C LYS A 20 12.30 11.53 11.85
N LEU A 21 11.09 11.68 11.32
CA LEU A 21 10.74 12.85 10.51
C LEU A 21 10.68 14.12 11.35
N ASN A 22 11.34 15.16 10.85
CA ASN A 22 11.16 16.52 11.31
C ASN A 22 10.31 17.27 10.30
N VAL A 23 9.02 17.43 10.60
CA VAL A 23 8.02 18.02 9.71
C VAL A 23 7.84 19.50 10.05
N PRO A 24 8.14 20.43 9.13
CA PRO A 24 7.90 21.86 9.34
C PRO A 24 6.41 22.17 9.28
N GLU A 25 6.02 23.37 9.74
CA GLU A 25 4.63 23.84 9.70
C GLU A 25 4.11 24.05 8.26
N ASN A 26 5.00 24.30 7.31
CA ASN A 26 4.68 24.38 5.88
C ASN A 26 5.59 23.43 5.07
N PRO A 27 5.34 22.11 5.09
CA PRO A 27 6.13 21.16 4.33
C PRO A 27 5.81 21.24 2.83
N ILE A 28 6.85 21.07 2.01
CA ILE A 28 6.68 20.80 0.58
C ILE A 28 6.44 19.30 0.41
N ILE A 29 5.30 18.95 -0.18
CA ILE A 29 4.94 17.56 -0.46
C ILE A 29 4.85 17.34 -1.97
N PRO A 30 5.75 16.54 -2.56
CA PRO A 30 5.61 16.09 -3.94
C PRO A 30 4.34 15.28 -4.14
N TYR A 31 3.64 15.52 -5.25
CA TYR A 31 2.54 14.68 -5.66
C TYR A 31 2.60 14.33 -7.14
N ILE A 32 2.13 13.16 -7.50
CA ILE A 32 1.93 12.70 -8.87
C ILE A 32 0.42 12.64 -9.11
N GLU A 33 -0.08 13.40 -10.08
CA GLU A 33 -1.51 13.42 -10.41
C GLU A 33 -2.03 12.02 -10.74
N GLY A 34 -1.24 11.25 -11.48
CA GLY A 34 -1.59 9.92 -11.96
C GLY A 34 -2.25 9.94 -13.33
N ASP A 35 -2.47 8.73 -13.85
CA ASP A 35 -3.05 8.49 -15.16
C ASP A 35 -4.56 8.16 -15.06
N GLY A 36 -5.26 8.21 -16.18
CA GLY A 36 -6.67 7.87 -16.23
C GLY A 36 -7.50 8.72 -15.28
N ILE A 37 -8.19 8.09 -14.31
CA ILE A 37 -9.01 8.81 -13.30
C ILE A 37 -8.19 9.66 -12.33
N GLY A 38 -6.86 9.60 -12.38
CA GLY A 38 -5.98 10.47 -11.59
C GLY A 38 -6.32 11.95 -11.72
N VAL A 39 -6.72 12.40 -12.93
CA VAL A 39 -7.15 13.78 -13.22
C VAL A 39 -8.41 14.20 -12.43
N ASP A 40 -9.23 13.25 -12.01
CA ASP A 40 -10.45 13.50 -11.23
C ASP A 40 -10.20 13.39 -9.72
N VAL A 41 -9.56 12.27 -9.29
CA VAL A 41 -9.45 11.94 -7.86
C VAL A 41 -8.36 12.73 -7.14
N THR A 42 -7.26 13.07 -7.81
CA THR A 42 -6.14 13.78 -7.18
C THR A 42 -6.49 15.23 -6.82
N PRO A 43 -7.14 16.04 -7.69
CA PRO A 43 -7.62 17.36 -7.29
C PRO A 43 -8.61 17.32 -6.11
N ALA A 44 -9.50 16.33 -6.07
CA ALA A 44 -10.43 16.15 -4.96
C ALA A 44 -9.67 15.86 -3.65
N MET A 45 -8.64 15.02 -3.69
CA MET A 45 -7.79 14.73 -2.53
C MET A 45 -7.05 15.98 -2.05
N LEU A 46 -6.41 16.74 -2.93
CA LEU A 46 -5.69 17.97 -2.56
C LEU A 46 -6.63 18.95 -1.81
N LYS A 47 -7.82 19.15 -2.36
CA LYS A 47 -8.84 20.01 -1.75
C LYS A 47 -9.29 19.55 -0.36
N VAL A 48 -9.53 18.25 -0.19
CA VAL A 48 -9.94 17.65 1.08
C VAL A 48 -8.83 17.78 2.14
N VAL A 49 -7.58 17.49 1.76
CA VAL A 49 -6.43 17.60 2.66
C VAL A 49 -6.20 19.04 3.10
N ASP A 50 -6.22 20.00 2.18
CA ASP A 50 -6.05 21.41 2.49
C ASP A 50 -7.13 21.89 3.46
N ALA A 51 -8.40 21.51 3.25
CA ALA A 51 -9.50 21.85 4.13
C ALA A 51 -9.37 21.23 5.53
N ALA A 52 -8.92 19.97 5.61
CA ALA A 52 -8.68 19.30 6.89
C ALA A 52 -7.55 19.96 7.68
N VAL A 53 -6.44 20.30 7.01
CA VAL A 53 -5.29 20.98 7.62
C VAL A 53 -5.67 22.38 8.11
N GLU A 54 -6.37 23.15 7.28
CA GLU A 54 -6.86 24.49 7.66
C GLU A 54 -7.78 24.43 8.89
N LYS A 55 -8.73 23.50 8.89
CA LYS A 55 -9.69 23.32 9.98
C LYS A 55 -9.02 22.85 11.28
N ALA A 56 -8.05 21.93 11.20
CA ALA A 56 -7.34 21.40 12.36
C ALA A 56 -6.42 22.44 13.00
N TYR A 57 -5.71 23.22 12.19
CA TYR A 57 -4.60 24.06 12.65
C TYR A 57 -4.82 25.57 12.44
N LYS A 58 -5.98 25.99 11.92
CA LYS A 58 -6.41 27.40 11.82
C LYS A 58 -5.38 28.32 11.15
N GLY A 59 -4.75 27.81 10.10
CA GLY A 59 -3.71 28.53 9.32
C GLY A 59 -2.29 28.44 9.88
N GLU A 60 -2.08 27.84 11.06
CA GLU A 60 -0.73 27.63 11.61
C GLU A 60 0.09 26.63 10.80
N ARG A 61 -0.58 25.69 10.13
CA ARG A 61 0.04 24.69 9.25
C ARG A 61 -0.58 24.71 7.87
N LYS A 62 0.27 24.49 6.85
CA LYS A 62 -0.18 24.46 5.44
C LYS A 62 0.76 23.59 4.63
N ILE A 63 0.23 22.77 3.74
CA ILE A 63 1.03 22.01 2.77
C ILE A 63 1.33 22.88 1.54
N SER A 64 2.58 22.88 1.10
CA SER A 64 2.99 23.39 -0.21
C SER A 64 3.13 22.22 -1.17
N TRP A 65 2.14 22.05 -2.02
CA TRP A 65 2.11 20.97 -3.00
C TRP A 65 3.08 21.21 -4.16
N MET A 66 3.84 20.19 -4.54
CA MET A 66 4.79 20.22 -5.65
C MET A 66 4.47 19.10 -6.64
N GLU A 67 3.98 19.44 -7.83
CA GLU A 67 3.72 18.43 -8.85
C GLU A 67 5.03 17.87 -9.40
N ILE A 68 5.15 16.55 -9.38
CA ILE A 68 6.20 15.77 -10.03
C ILE A 68 5.58 14.77 -11.01
N TYR A 69 6.34 14.26 -11.95
CA TYR A 69 5.77 13.58 -13.10
C TYR A 69 6.21 12.11 -13.18
N THR A 70 5.25 11.23 -13.41
CA THR A 70 5.43 9.81 -13.74
C THR A 70 4.21 9.36 -14.55
N GLY A 71 4.35 8.36 -15.39
CA GLY A 71 3.27 7.84 -16.23
C GLY A 71 3.07 8.62 -17.53
N GLU A 72 1.83 8.65 -18.02
CA GLU A 72 1.47 9.28 -19.28
C GLU A 72 1.78 10.78 -19.30
N LYS A 73 1.52 11.48 -18.21
CA LYS A 73 1.82 12.92 -18.08
C LYS A 73 3.33 13.20 -18.18
N SER A 74 4.17 12.30 -17.67
CA SER A 74 5.62 12.40 -17.80
C SER A 74 6.06 12.37 -19.26
N THR A 75 5.46 11.51 -20.07
CA THR A 75 5.80 11.42 -21.52
C THR A 75 5.44 12.71 -22.27
N GLN A 76 4.43 13.44 -21.83
CA GLN A 76 4.06 14.73 -22.40
C GLN A 76 5.03 15.84 -22.01
N VAL A 77 5.55 15.80 -20.76
CA VAL A 77 6.42 16.85 -20.20
C VAL A 77 7.89 16.68 -20.63
N TYR A 78 8.40 15.43 -20.62
CA TYR A 78 9.81 15.12 -20.86
C TYR A 78 10.10 14.47 -22.22
N GLY A 79 9.08 13.96 -22.92
CA GLY A 79 9.20 13.24 -24.19
C GLY A 79 8.66 11.82 -24.14
N GLN A 80 8.28 11.27 -25.29
CA GLN A 80 7.45 10.05 -25.41
C GLN A 80 7.97 8.80 -24.69
N ASP A 81 9.28 8.69 -24.48
CA ASP A 81 9.87 7.49 -23.87
C ASP A 81 10.18 7.66 -22.37
N VAL A 82 9.88 8.82 -21.78
CA VAL A 82 10.22 9.14 -20.40
C VAL A 82 9.01 8.93 -19.49
N TRP A 83 8.80 7.70 -19.08
CA TRP A 83 7.71 7.30 -18.17
C TRP A 83 8.02 7.53 -16.68
N LEU A 84 9.28 7.39 -16.29
CA LEU A 84 9.77 7.61 -14.93
C LEU A 84 11.08 8.42 -14.99
N PRO A 85 11.01 9.75 -14.89
CA PRO A 85 12.21 10.58 -14.83
C PRO A 85 13.04 10.29 -13.58
N ALA A 86 14.37 10.28 -13.69
CA ALA A 86 15.27 10.21 -12.54
C ALA A 86 14.99 11.34 -11.53
N GLU A 87 14.66 12.54 -12.03
CA GLU A 87 14.28 13.69 -11.20
C GLU A 87 13.13 13.37 -10.25
N THR A 88 12.14 12.59 -10.68
CA THR A 88 11.01 12.18 -9.80
C THR A 88 11.50 11.35 -8.62
N LEU A 89 12.40 10.40 -8.87
CA LEU A 89 12.98 9.57 -7.80
C LEU A 89 13.82 10.43 -6.83
N ASP A 90 14.64 11.32 -7.38
CA ASP A 90 15.48 12.21 -6.58
C ASP A 90 14.65 13.14 -5.69
N LEU A 91 13.57 13.72 -6.23
CA LEU A 91 12.67 14.59 -5.49
C LEU A 91 11.91 13.83 -4.38
N ILE A 92 11.46 12.59 -4.61
CA ILE A 92 10.83 11.80 -3.55
C ILE A 92 11.83 11.52 -2.41
N ARG A 93 13.08 11.14 -2.74
CA ARG A 93 14.13 10.96 -1.73
C ARG A 93 14.43 12.25 -0.96
N GLU A 94 14.52 13.36 -1.69
CA GLU A 94 14.87 14.66 -1.12
C GLU A 94 13.81 15.22 -0.17
N TYR A 95 12.53 15.07 -0.54
CA TYR A 95 11.40 15.61 0.25
C TYR A 95 10.79 14.61 1.23
N ARG A 96 11.21 13.35 1.22
CA ARG A 96 10.91 12.29 2.19
C ARG A 96 9.49 11.74 2.18
N VAL A 97 8.49 12.54 1.91
CA VAL A 97 7.08 12.16 1.89
C VAL A 97 6.45 12.63 0.59
N ALA A 98 5.82 11.72 -0.12
CA ALA A 98 5.12 12.01 -1.37
C ALA A 98 3.81 11.23 -1.48
N ILE A 99 2.91 11.67 -2.36
CA ILE A 99 1.66 10.98 -2.64
C ILE A 99 1.41 10.90 -4.15
N LYS A 100 0.78 9.82 -4.61
CA LYS A 100 0.50 9.63 -6.04
C LYS A 100 -0.88 9.06 -6.31
N GLY A 101 -1.45 9.48 -7.43
CA GLY A 101 -2.59 8.83 -8.07
C GLY A 101 -2.21 7.51 -8.76
N PRO A 102 -3.17 6.86 -9.42
CA PRO A 102 -2.95 5.60 -10.13
C PRO A 102 -2.03 5.80 -11.34
N LEU A 103 -1.26 4.78 -11.70
CA LEU A 103 -0.35 4.82 -12.84
C LEU A 103 -0.65 3.70 -13.83
N THR A 104 -0.57 4.02 -15.12
CA THR A 104 -0.66 3.07 -16.23
C THR A 104 0.62 2.24 -16.29
N THR A 105 0.49 0.93 -16.51
CA THR A 105 1.62 0.09 -16.88
C THR A 105 1.81 0.18 -18.38
N PRO A 106 2.95 0.71 -18.89
CA PRO A 106 3.17 0.84 -20.32
C PRO A 106 3.21 -0.54 -21.00
N VAL A 107 2.60 -0.62 -22.19
CA VAL A 107 2.63 -1.83 -23.01
C VAL A 107 3.87 -1.77 -23.90
N GLY A 108 4.90 -2.54 -23.61
CA GLY A 108 6.19 -2.56 -24.32
C GLY A 108 7.27 -1.73 -23.63
N GLY A 109 8.49 -1.74 -24.15
CA GLY A 109 9.56 -0.85 -23.68
C GLY A 109 10.35 -1.27 -22.43
N GLY A 110 10.20 -2.51 -21.96
CA GLY A 110 11.05 -3.05 -20.87
C GLY A 110 10.65 -2.67 -19.44
N ILE A 111 9.79 -1.68 -19.23
CA ILE A 111 9.24 -1.33 -17.92
C ILE A 111 8.02 -2.24 -17.67
N ARG A 112 8.11 -3.12 -16.68
CA ARG A 112 7.02 -4.05 -16.33
C ARG A 112 5.87 -3.35 -15.60
N SER A 113 6.18 -2.49 -14.65
CA SER A 113 5.23 -1.68 -13.89
C SER A 113 5.94 -0.46 -13.30
N LEU A 114 5.36 0.72 -13.48
CA LEU A 114 5.88 1.96 -12.87
C LEU A 114 5.78 1.91 -11.35
N ASN A 115 4.72 1.30 -10.80
CA ASN A 115 4.58 1.14 -9.36
C ASN A 115 5.70 0.25 -8.79
N VAL A 116 6.01 -0.87 -9.45
CA VAL A 116 7.10 -1.76 -9.03
C VAL A 116 8.45 -1.06 -9.14
N ALA A 117 8.69 -0.30 -10.22
CA ALA A 117 9.91 0.47 -10.39
C ALA A 117 10.10 1.50 -9.26
N LEU A 118 9.07 2.28 -8.92
CA LEU A 118 9.12 3.22 -7.79
C LEU A 118 9.46 2.53 -6.47
N ARG A 119 8.86 1.39 -6.18
CA ARG A 119 9.08 0.63 -4.94
C ARG A 119 10.51 0.09 -4.85
N GLN A 120 11.04 -0.43 -5.95
CA GLN A 120 12.39 -0.99 -6.02
C GLN A 120 13.47 0.10 -6.00
N GLU A 121 13.34 1.13 -6.85
CA GLU A 121 14.33 2.20 -6.95
C GLU A 121 14.44 3.05 -5.68
N LEU A 122 13.34 3.19 -4.92
CA LEU A 122 13.30 3.96 -3.66
C LEU A 122 13.46 3.06 -2.42
N ASP A 123 13.66 1.77 -2.59
CA ASP A 123 13.69 0.75 -1.51
C ASP A 123 12.52 0.88 -0.52
N LEU A 124 11.31 1.00 -1.06
CA LEU A 124 10.08 1.07 -0.29
C LEU A 124 9.63 -0.36 0.06
N TYR A 125 10.27 -0.97 1.01
CA TYR A 125 10.14 -2.41 1.29
C TYR A 125 8.85 -2.79 2.05
N ILE A 126 8.11 -1.83 2.58
CA ILE A 126 6.81 -2.03 3.23
C ILE A 126 5.71 -1.51 2.31
N CYS A 127 4.81 -2.37 1.88
CA CYS A 127 3.51 -1.95 1.35
C CYS A 127 2.47 -2.09 2.47
N LEU A 128 2.03 -0.95 3.00
CA LEU A 128 1.11 -0.84 4.13
C LEU A 128 -0.30 -0.59 3.62
N ARG A 129 -1.22 -1.50 3.92
CA ARG A 129 -2.62 -1.43 3.47
C ARG A 129 -3.58 -1.70 4.64
N PRO A 130 -4.04 -0.67 5.36
CA PRO A 130 -5.11 -0.82 6.34
C PRO A 130 -6.44 -1.15 5.66
N VAL A 131 -7.19 -2.08 6.24
CA VAL A 131 -8.52 -2.47 5.77
C VAL A 131 -9.46 -2.44 6.95
N ARG A 132 -10.39 -1.49 6.95
CA ARG A 132 -11.43 -1.37 7.96
C ARG A 132 -12.76 -0.97 7.36
N TYR A 133 -13.84 -1.30 8.03
CA TYR A 133 -15.17 -0.91 7.62
C TYR A 133 -15.49 0.52 8.07
N TYR A 134 -16.06 1.30 7.17
CA TYR A 134 -16.64 2.61 7.46
C TYR A 134 -18.17 2.47 7.53
N GLN A 135 -18.77 2.92 8.63
CA GLN A 135 -20.18 2.74 8.89
C GLN A 135 -21.07 3.23 7.73
N GLY A 136 -22.00 2.38 7.30
CA GLY A 136 -22.92 2.67 6.19
C GLY A 136 -22.40 2.29 4.80
N THR A 137 -21.15 1.88 4.67
CA THR A 137 -20.58 1.41 3.40
C THR A 137 -21.25 0.11 2.92
N PRO A 138 -21.62 -0.03 1.65
CA PRO A 138 -22.11 -1.28 1.10
C PRO A 138 -21.06 -2.41 1.23
N SER A 139 -21.50 -3.59 1.66
CA SER A 139 -20.62 -4.74 1.83
C SER A 139 -21.28 -6.04 1.38
N PRO A 140 -20.55 -6.97 0.77
CA PRO A 140 -21.05 -8.29 0.41
C PRO A 140 -21.10 -9.27 1.59
N VAL A 141 -20.46 -8.94 2.73
CA VAL A 141 -20.44 -9.78 3.93
C VAL A 141 -21.46 -9.32 4.98
N LYS A 142 -21.87 -10.22 5.88
CA LYS A 142 -22.90 -9.94 6.87
C LYS A 142 -22.44 -9.00 8.00
N HIS A 143 -21.20 -9.11 8.40
CA HIS A 143 -20.59 -8.39 9.52
C HIS A 143 -19.27 -7.73 9.13
N PRO A 144 -19.29 -6.75 8.21
CA PRO A 144 -18.07 -6.07 7.76
C PRO A 144 -17.37 -5.29 8.88
N GLU A 145 -18.11 -4.88 9.91
CA GLU A 145 -17.61 -4.19 11.10
C GLU A 145 -16.61 -5.00 11.93
N LEU A 146 -16.55 -6.32 11.72
CA LEU A 146 -15.57 -7.19 12.35
C LEU A 146 -14.22 -7.22 11.63
N THR A 147 -14.11 -6.57 10.47
CA THR A 147 -12.87 -6.48 9.71
C THR A 147 -12.16 -5.18 10.06
N ASP A 148 -11.04 -5.30 10.77
CA ASP A 148 -10.08 -4.23 11.05
C ASP A 148 -8.68 -4.84 11.03
N MET A 149 -8.08 -4.89 9.84
CA MET A 149 -6.77 -5.49 9.63
C MET A 149 -5.82 -4.50 8.99
N VAL A 150 -4.53 -4.66 9.29
CA VAL A 150 -3.47 -3.88 8.67
C VAL A 150 -2.49 -4.82 7.99
N ILE A 151 -2.39 -4.76 6.67
CA ILE A 151 -1.52 -5.63 5.88
C ILE A 151 -0.16 -4.98 5.71
N PHE A 152 0.89 -5.68 6.14
CA PHE A 152 2.29 -5.44 5.84
C PHE A 152 2.70 -6.42 4.74
N ARG A 153 2.65 -5.96 3.50
CA ARG A 153 3.05 -6.70 2.31
C ARG A 153 4.51 -6.42 2.02
N GLU A 154 5.32 -7.48 1.90
CA GLU A 154 6.68 -7.36 1.41
C GLU A 154 6.65 -6.77 -0.02
N ASN A 155 7.58 -5.86 -0.33
CA ASN A 155 7.45 -5.02 -1.51
C ASN A 155 8.68 -5.03 -2.44
N SER A 156 9.72 -5.77 -2.10
CA SER A 156 11.02 -5.76 -2.81
C SER A 156 11.39 -7.07 -3.48
N GLU A 157 10.86 -8.18 -3.03
CA GLU A 157 11.19 -9.54 -3.47
C GLU A 157 9.99 -10.27 -4.06
N ASP A 158 10.00 -11.60 -3.94
CA ASP A 158 8.98 -12.50 -4.47
C ASP A 158 9.00 -12.55 -6.01
N ILE A 159 7.96 -13.05 -6.62
CA ILE A 159 7.82 -13.07 -8.09
C ILE A 159 7.78 -11.65 -8.68
N TYR A 160 7.48 -10.64 -7.87
CA TYR A 160 7.53 -9.22 -8.25
C TYR A 160 8.95 -8.71 -8.53
N ALA A 161 9.99 -9.45 -8.17
CA ALA A 161 11.36 -9.19 -8.63
C ALA A 161 11.48 -9.25 -10.16
N GLY A 162 10.52 -9.88 -10.83
CA GLY A 162 10.42 -9.89 -12.28
C GLY A 162 11.48 -10.75 -12.96
N ILE A 163 12.03 -11.74 -12.27
CA ILE A 163 13.02 -12.66 -12.81
C ILE A 163 12.28 -13.78 -13.54
N GLU A 164 12.06 -13.60 -14.82
CA GLU A 164 11.36 -14.61 -15.65
C GLU A 164 11.78 -14.54 -17.11
N TRP A 165 11.59 -15.65 -17.80
CA TRP A 165 11.89 -15.79 -19.22
C TRP A 165 10.71 -16.37 -19.97
N LYS A 166 10.44 -15.76 -21.13
CA LYS A 166 9.35 -16.14 -22.00
C LYS A 166 9.63 -17.52 -22.62
N ALA A 167 8.60 -18.35 -22.73
CA ALA A 167 8.66 -19.62 -23.47
C ALA A 167 9.23 -19.40 -24.88
N ASP A 168 10.02 -20.37 -25.37
CA ASP A 168 10.68 -20.35 -26.67
C ASP A 168 11.75 -19.26 -26.85
N SER A 169 12.17 -18.63 -25.79
CA SER A 169 13.34 -17.74 -25.80
C SER A 169 14.64 -18.54 -25.54
N ALA A 170 15.73 -18.13 -26.15
CA ALA A 170 17.04 -18.76 -25.93
C ALA A 170 17.45 -18.76 -24.43
N ASP A 171 17.08 -17.73 -23.69
CA ASP A 171 17.38 -17.64 -22.25
C ASP A 171 16.50 -18.61 -21.43
N ALA A 172 15.22 -18.77 -21.76
CA ALA A 172 14.37 -19.78 -21.11
C ALA A 172 14.92 -21.19 -21.33
N GLU A 173 15.31 -21.53 -22.56
CA GLU A 173 15.92 -22.82 -22.90
C GLU A 173 17.23 -23.05 -22.13
N LYS A 174 18.08 -22.02 -22.02
CA LYS A 174 19.33 -22.04 -21.26
C LYS A 174 19.09 -22.29 -19.76
N VAL A 175 18.12 -21.60 -19.16
CA VAL A 175 17.78 -21.78 -17.73
C VAL A 175 17.21 -23.18 -17.49
N ILE A 176 16.30 -23.64 -18.32
CA ILE A 176 15.71 -24.99 -18.22
C ILE A 176 16.78 -26.06 -18.36
N LYS A 177 17.68 -25.91 -19.33
CA LYS A 177 18.82 -26.82 -19.52
C LYS A 177 19.72 -26.85 -18.29
N PHE A 178 20.11 -25.69 -17.76
CA PHE A 178 20.93 -25.60 -16.54
C PHE A 178 20.25 -26.31 -15.35
N LEU A 179 18.97 -26.03 -15.10
CA LEU A 179 18.22 -26.68 -14.02
C LEU A 179 18.17 -28.20 -14.17
N ARG A 180 18.02 -28.71 -15.39
CA ARG A 180 17.91 -30.15 -15.64
C ARG A 180 19.27 -30.85 -15.63
N GLU A 181 20.28 -30.30 -16.27
CA GLU A 181 21.57 -30.95 -16.48
C GLU A 181 22.54 -30.70 -15.32
N GLU A 182 22.63 -29.44 -14.83
CA GLU A 182 23.57 -29.07 -13.76
C GLU A 182 22.96 -29.25 -12.35
N MET A 183 21.68 -28.88 -12.18
CA MET A 183 20.99 -28.95 -10.89
C MET A 183 20.20 -30.25 -10.69
N GLY A 184 20.14 -31.13 -11.68
CA GLY A 184 19.47 -32.43 -11.62
C GLY A 184 17.94 -32.34 -11.44
N VAL A 185 17.31 -31.22 -11.81
CA VAL A 185 15.87 -31.01 -11.68
C VAL A 185 15.10 -31.89 -12.69
N LYS A 186 14.34 -32.85 -12.20
CA LYS A 186 13.51 -33.76 -13.01
C LYS A 186 12.03 -33.37 -13.07
N LYS A 187 11.64 -32.34 -12.33
CA LYS A 187 10.23 -31.97 -12.12
C LYS A 187 9.65 -30.99 -13.14
N ILE A 188 10.47 -30.49 -14.09
CA ILE A 188 9.94 -29.71 -15.23
C ILE A 188 9.35 -30.72 -16.20
N ARG A 189 8.04 -30.93 -16.07
CA ARG A 189 7.33 -32.00 -16.75
C ARG A 189 7.26 -31.79 -18.26
N PHE A 190 7.06 -30.56 -18.68
CA PHE A 190 6.94 -30.13 -20.07
C PHE A 190 7.93 -29.03 -20.37
N PRO A 191 9.20 -29.37 -20.69
CA PRO A 191 10.26 -28.39 -20.88
C PRO A 191 10.15 -27.60 -22.20
N GLU A 192 9.47 -28.13 -23.20
CA GLU A 192 9.20 -27.47 -24.48
C GLU A 192 8.07 -26.44 -24.29
N HIS A 193 8.20 -25.28 -24.94
CA HIS A 193 7.23 -24.19 -24.83
C HIS A 193 6.93 -23.77 -23.38
N CYS A 194 7.96 -23.84 -22.51
CA CYS A 194 7.85 -23.57 -21.09
C CYS A 194 8.43 -22.20 -20.75
N GLY A 195 7.60 -21.32 -20.18
CA GLY A 195 8.09 -20.12 -19.48
C GLY A 195 8.59 -20.48 -18.09
N ILE A 196 9.57 -19.74 -17.56
CA ILE A 196 10.14 -20.01 -16.24
C ILE A 196 10.38 -18.72 -15.48
N GLY A 197 10.10 -18.73 -14.19
CA GLY A 197 10.32 -17.61 -13.29
C GLY A 197 10.94 -18.02 -11.95
N ILE A 198 11.57 -17.07 -11.29
CA ILE A 198 12.25 -17.27 -10.00
C ILE A 198 11.56 -16.43 -8.92
N LYS A 199 11.35 -17.05 -7.77
CA LYS A 199 10.79 -16.44 -6.56
C LYS A 199 11.90 -16.29 -5.52
N PRO A 200 12.58 -15.15 -5.42
CA PRO A 200 13.52 -14.90 -4.33
C PRO A 200 12.78 -14.59 -3.04
N CYS A 201 13.34 -15.02 -1.92
CA CYS A 201 12.93 -14.69 -0.57
C CYS A 201 14.17 -14.72 0.33
N SER A 202 14.49 -13.60 0.95
CA SER A 202 15.68 -13.47 1.79
C SER A 202 15.34 -13.30 3.27
N GLU A 203 16.30 -13.62 4.13
CA GLU A 203 16.20 -13.37 5.57
C GLU A 203 16.10 -11.87 5.86
N GLU A 204 16.93 -11.07 5.20
CA GLU A 204 16.95 -9.61 5.37
C GLU A 204 15.62 -8.97 4.97
N GLY A 205 15.12 -9.27 3.76
CA GLY A 205 13.83 -8.75 3.28
C GLY A 205 12.67 -9.17 4.18
N THR A 206 12.68 -10.41 4.67
CA THR A 206 11.67 -10.91 5.59
C THR A 206 11.75 -10.22 6.94
N LYS A 207 12.93 -10.18 7.57
CA LYS A 207 13.09 -9.64 8.91
C LYS A 207 12.77 -8.14 8.98
N ARG A 208 13.18 -7.34 7.98
CA ARG A 208 12.86 -5.91 7.98
C ARG A 208 11.35 -5.65 7.88
N LEU A 209 10.62 -6.44 7.10
CA LEU A 209 9.16 -6.33 7.00
C LEU A 209 8.46 -6.76 8.29
N VAL A 210 8.80 -7.94 8.83
CA VAL A 210 8.17 -8.47 10.04
C VAL A 210 8.48 -7.58 11.25
N ARG A 211 9.69 -7.03 11.33
CA ARG A 211 10.04 -6.04 12.37
C ARG A 211 9.10 -4.83 12.32
N ALA A 212 8.90 -4.26 11.14
CA ALA A 212 7.99 -3.14 10.97
C ALA A 212 6.54 -3.49 11.37
N ALA A 213 6.08 -4.71 11.07
CA ALA A 213 4.75 -5.18 11.47
C ALA A 213 4.61 -5.31 13.00
N ILE A 214 5.62 -5.85 13.68
CA ILE A 214 5.61 -5.98 15.14
C ILE A 214 5.71 -4.60 15.80
N GLU A 215 6.59 -3.73 15.32
CA GLU A 215 6.71 -2.35 15.81
C GLU A 215 5.41 -1.57 15.65
N TYR A 216 4.72 -1.74 14.53
CA TYR A 216 3.39 -1.17 14.31
C TYR A 216 2.37 -1.71 15.33
N ALA A 217 2.35 -3.01 15.56
CA ALA A 217 1.47 -3.63 16.55
C ALA A 217 1.73 -3.08 17.97
N ILE A 218 2.99 -2.90 18.34
CA ILE A 218 3.39 -2.29 19.62
C ILE A 218 2.93 -0.82 19.70
N ALA A 219 3.22 -0.02 18.68
CA ALA A 219 2.92 1.41 18.66
C ALA A 219 1.42 1.71 18.69
N ASN A 220 0.60 0.83 18.08
CA ASN A 220 -0.85 0.99 17.98
C ASN A 220 -1.63 0.06 18.93
N ASP A 221 -0.95 -0.59 19.86
CA ASP A 221 -1.52 -1.51 20.85
C ASP A 221 -2.45 -2.60 20.27
N ARG A 222 -2.03 -3.15 19.12
CA ARG A 222 -2.77 -4.18 18.37
C ARG A 222 -2.64 -5.55 19.06
N ASP A 223 -3.55 -6.48 18.77
CA ASP A 223 -3.67 -7.75 19.49
C ASP A 223 -2.74 -8.85 18.95
N SER A 224 -2.45 -8.84 17.66
CA SER A 224 -1.67 -9.91 17.04
C SER A 224 -0.96 -9.49 15.77
N VAL A 225 0.11 -10.22 15.43
CA VAL A 225 0.75 -10.23 14.10
C VAL A 225 0.67 -11.64 13.54
N THR A 226 0.04 -11.79 12.38
CA THR A 226 -0.13 -13.08 11.71
C THR A 226 0.76 -13.15 10.47
N LEU A 227 1.67 -14.14 10.44
CA LEU A 227 2.49 -14.46 9.28
C LEU A 227 1.67 -15.32 8.31
N VAL A 228 1.29 -14.77 7.16
CA VAL A 228 0.52 -15.51 6.14
C VAL A 228 1.47 -16.05 5.08
N HIS A 229 1.43 -17.37 4.84
CA HIS A 229 2.40 -18.04 3.98
C HIS A 229 1.82 -19.32 3.33
N LYS A 230 2.50 -19.82 2.30
CA LYS A 230 2.27 -21.16 1.71
C LYS A 230 3.48 -22.09 1.93
N GLY A 231 4.05 -22.06 3.13
CA GLY A 231 5.28 -22.74 3.48
C GLY A 231 5.21 -24.27 3.50
N ASN A 232 4.01 -24.86 3.54
CA ASN A 232 3.83 -26.30 3.39
C ASN A 232 4.18 -26.80 1.98
N ILE A 233 4.11 -25.93 0.97
CA ILE A 233 4.46 -26.20 -0.43
C ILE A 233 5.81 -25.57 -0.78
N MET A 234 5.96 -24.29 -0.55
CA MET A 234 7.19 -23.50 -0.82
C MET A 234 8.05 -23.41 0.42
N LYS A 235 8.68 -24.54 0.78
CA LYS A 235 9.33 -24.72 2.09
C LYS A 235 10.54 -23.81 2.32
N PHE A 236 11.29 -23.48 1.27
CA PHE A 236 12.55 -22.72 1.34
C PHE A 236 12.39 -21.24 0.96
N THR A 237 11.19 -20.81 0.65
CA THR A 237 10.82 -19.41 0.41
C THR A 237 9.75 -18.99 1.41
N GLU A 238 8.48 -19.32 1.19
CA GLU A 238 7.37 -19.00 2.08
C GLU A 238 7.52 -19.63 3.49
N GLY A 239 8.03 -20.87 3.57
CA GLY A 239 8.33 -21.53 4.85
C GLY A 239 9.46 -20.83 5.58
N ALA A 240 10.52 -20.43 4.86
CA ALA A 240 11.61 -19.64 5.42
C ALA A 240 11.12 -18.27 5.91
N PHE A 241 10.26 -17.58 5.16
CA PHE A 241 9.60 -16.34 5.61
C PHE A 241 8.95 -16.51 6.99
N LYS A 242 8.14 -17.54 7.17
CA LYS A 242 7.54 -17.86 8.46
C LYS A 242 8.58 -18.10 9.54
N ASP A 243 9.60 -18.92 9.27
CA ASP A 243 10.60 -19.31 10.25
C ASP A 243 11.47 -18.11 10.68
N TRP A 244 11.91 -17.26 9.74
CA TRP A 244 12.62 -16.02 10.02
C TRP A 244 11.76 -15.00 10.76
N GLY A 245 10.46 -14.94 10.48
CA GLY A 245 9.53 -14.09 11.22
C GLY A 245 9.42 -14.49 12.69
N TYR A 246 9.29 -15.78 12.99
CA TYR A 246 9.32 -16.27 14.38
C TYR A 246 10.69 -16.09 15.05
N GLN A 247 11.77 -16.32 14.31
CA GLN A 247 13.12 -16.08 14.81
C GLN A 247 13.30 -14.62 15.25
N LEU A 248 12.93 -13.68 14.39
CA LEU A 248 12.98 -12.24 14.70
C LEU A 248 12.19 -11.91 15.97
N ALA A 249 10.95 -12.40 16.08
CA ALA A 249 10.10 -12.14 17.22
C ALA A 249 10.72 -12.62 18.54
N ARG A 250 11.44 -13.75 18.52
CA ARG A 250 12.19 -14.26 19.69
C ARG A 250 13.42 -13.41 20.00
N GLU A 251 14.24 -13.14 18.99
CA GLU A 251 15.55 -12.53 19.15
C GLU A 251 15.50 -11.04 19.47
N GLU A 252 14.61 -10.30 18.81
CA GLU A 252 14.55 -8.83 18.93
C GLU A 252 13.43 -8.34 19.87
N PHE A 253 12.34 -9.11 20.02
CA PHE A 253 11.18 -8.69 20.79
C PHE A 253 10.91 -9.57 22.03
N GLY A 254 11.80 -10.51 22.33
CA GLY A 254 11.67 -11.35 23.51
C GLY A 254 10.46 -12.31 23.48
N GLY A 255 10.10 -12.78 22.28
CA GLY A 255 8.93 -13.65 22.09
C GLY A 255 9.06 -14.97 22.84
N GLU A 256 8.06 -15.31 23.66
CA GLU A 256 7.95 -16.55 24.43
C GLU A 256 6.92 -17.48 23.79
N LEU A 257 7.18 -18.79 23.83
CA LEU A 257 6.25 -19.80 23.31
C LEU A 257 4.93 -19.83 24.09
N ILE A 258 3.83 -19.91 23.36
CA ILE A 258 2.49 -20.16 23.93
C ILE A 258 2.24 -21.68 23.89
N ASP A 259 1.97 -22.28 25.05
CA ASP A 259 1.61 -23.71 25.19
C ASP A 259 2.54 -24.69 24.44
N GLY A 260 3.84 -24.38 24.39
CA GLY A 260 4.85 -25.20 23.68
C GLY A 260 4.99 -24.91 22.20
N GLY A 261 4.33 -23.90 21.69
CA GLY A 261 4.51 -23.38 20.33
C GLY A 261 3.52 -23.94 19.30
N PRO A 262 3.60 -23.53 18.03
CA PRO A 262 4.65 -22.66 17.45
C PRO A 262 4.44 -21.16 17.72
N TRP A 263 3.24 -20.75 18.17
CA TRP A 263 2.89 -19.36 18.39
C TRP A 263 3.68 -18.75 19.55
N LEU A 264 3.94 -17.45 19.44
CA LEU A 264 4.67 -16.66 20.43
C LEU A 264 3.78 -15.55 21.00
N LYS A 265 4.12 -15.10 22.20
CA LYS A 265 3.66 -13.84 22.75
C LYS A 265 4.82 -12.88 22.92
N VAL A 266 4.61 -11.63 22.53
CA VAL A 266 5.53 -10.51 22.72
C VAL A 266 4.85 -9.52 23.64
N LYS A 267 5.56 -9.03 24.65
CA LYS A 267 5.02 -8.01 25.57
C LYS A 267 5.19 -6.61 24.97
N ASN A 268 4.09 -5.87 24.87
CA ASN A 268 4.15 -4.45 24.51
C ASN A 268 4.86 -3.68 25.64
N PRO A 269 6.03 -3.05 25.40
CA PRO A 269 6.79 -2.37 26.44
C PRO A 269 6.08 -1.11 26.97
N ASN A 270 5.13 -0.54 26.22
CA ASN A 270 4.43 0.69 26.57
C ASN A 270 3.20 0.42 27.46
N THR A 271 2.46 -0.64 27.18
CA THR A 271 1.17 -0.93 27.83
C THR A 271 1.19 -2.18 28.71
N GLY A 272 2.16 -3.07 28.50
CA GLY A 272 2.25 -4.37 29.14
C GLY A 272 1.35 -5.44 28.53
N LYS A 273 0.56 -5.11 27.50
CA LYS A 273 -0.31 -6.04 26.78
C LYS A 273 0.50 -7.11 26.05
N GLU A 274 0.00 -8.33 26.01
CA GLU A 274 0.58 -9.40 25.21
C GLU A 274 0.07 -9.33 23.78
N ILE A 275 1.02 -9.32 22.81
CA ILE A 275 0.75 -9.37 21.37
C ILE A 275 1.07 -10.77 20.89
N VAL A 276 0.11 -11.46 20.27
CA VAL A 276 0.29 -12.82 19.77
C VAL A 276 0.94 -12.79 18.39
N ILE A 277 2.08 -13.46 18.24
CA ILE A 277 2.72 -13.71 16.94
C ILE A 277 2.34 -15.13 16.52
N LYS A 278 1.62 -15.23 15.40
CA LYS A 278 1.09 -16.51 14.91
C LYS A 278 1.25 -16.64 13.40
N ASP A 279 0.99 -17.81 12.87
CA ASP A 279 1.02 -18.04 11.42
C ASP A 279 -0.25 -18.72 10.91
N VAL A 280 -0.50 -18.60 9.63
CA VAL A 280 -1.58 -19.28 8.94
C VAL A 280 -1.21 -19.53 7.48
N ILE A 281 -1.62 -20.69 6.96
CA ILE A 281 -1.47 -21.03 5.55
C ILE A 281 -2.42 -20.16 4.72
N ALA A 282 -1.93 -19.60 3.62
CA ALA A 282 -2.60 -18.56 2.82
C ALA A 282 -4.02 -18.93 2.36
N ASP A 283 -4.24 -20.15 1.88
CA ASP A 283 -5.58 -20.60 1.47
C ASP A 283 -6.55 -20.76 2.67
N ALA A 284 -6.06 -21.19 3.82
CA ALA A 284 -6.85 -21.18 5.05
C ALA A 284 -7.18 -19.75 5.50
N PHE A 285 -6.23 -18.82 5.39
CA PHE A 285 -6.45 -17.40 5.70
C PHE A 285 -7.56 -16.80 4.85
N LEU A 286 -7.58 -17.06 3.54
CA LEU A 286 -8.63 -16.57 2.64
C LEU A 286 -10.05 -17.05 3.02
N GLN A 287 -10.17 -18.22 3.67
CA GLN A 287 -11.43 -18.65 4.26
C GLN A 287 -11.72 -17.91 5.58
N GLN A 288 -10.71 -17.80 6.42
CA GLN A 288 -10.88 -17.30 7.79
C GLN A 288 -11.21 -15.81 7.83
N ILE A 289 -10.73 -15.01 6.90
CA ILE A 289 -11.13 -13.59 6.79
C ILE A 289 -12.62 -13.39 6.48
N LEU A 290 -13.30 -14.41 5.95
CA LEU A 290 -14.75 -14.41 5.76
C LEU A 290 -15.50 -14.95 6.96
N LEU A 291 -14.95 -16.00 7.61
CA LEU A 291 -15.63 -16.75 8.67
C LEU A 291 -15.36 -16.19 10.08
N ARG A 292 -14.17 -15.65 10.30
CA ARG A 292 -13.67 -15.23 11.62
C ARG A 292 -12.74 -14.01 11.51
N PRO A 293 -13.16 -12.91 10.85
CA PRO A 293 -12.27 -11.76 10.62
C PRO A 293 -11.74 -11.14 11.92
N ALA A 294 -12.51 -11.15 13.00
CA ALA A 294 -12.11 -10.58 14.29
C ALA A 294 -10.92 -11.30 14.98
N GLU A 295 -10.49 -12.47 14.49
CA GLU A 295 -9.31 -13.17 15.01
C GLU A 295 -7.99 -12.64 14.42
N TYR A 296 -8.04 -11.74 13.46
CA TYR A 296 -6.89 -11.22 12.72
C TYR A 296 -6.77 -9.72 12.88
N ASP A 297 -5.52 -9.25 13.01
CA ASP A 297 -5.22 -7.85 13.27
C ASP A 297 -4.12 -7.34 12.33
N VAL A 298 -2.84 -7.40 12.69
CA VAL A 298 -1.74 -7.08 11.79
C VAL A 298 -1.34 -8.32 11.01
N ILE A 299 -1.21 -8.19 9.69
CA ILE A 299 -0.87 -9.28 8.77
C ILE A 299 0.47 -8.99 8.13
N ALA A 300 1.42 -9.91 8.23
CA ALA A 300 2.69 -9.84 7.52
C ALA A 300 2.78 -10.98 6.50
N CYS A 301 3.08 -10.67 5.25
CA CYS A 301 3.13 -11.65 4.17
C CYS A 301 4.06 -11.23 3.04
N MET A 302 4.42 -12.18 2.20
CA MET A 302 5.17 -11.92 0.99
C MET A 302 4.35 -11.16 -0.05
N ASN A 303 5.02 -10.67 -1.07
CA ASN A 303 4.50 -9.69 -2.02
C ASN A 303 3.23 -10.16 -2.72
N LEU A 304 3.22 -11.32 -3.36
CA LEU A 304 2.05 -11.84 -4.08
C LEU A 304 0.86 -12.11 -3.15
N ASN A 305 1.11 -12.76 -2.01
CA ASN A 305 0.05 -13.02 -1.03
C ASN A 305 -0.57 -11.71 -0.54
N GLY A 306 0.24 -10.70 -0.30
CA GLY A 306 -0.22 -9.37 0.14
C GLY A 306 -1.06 -8.67 -0.91
N ASP A 307 -0.74 -8.84 -2.18
CA ASP A 307 -1.54 -8.30 -3.28
C ASP A 307 -2.95 -8.90 -3.30
N TYR A 308 -3.04 -10.23 -3.30
CA TYR A 308 -4.34 -10.92 -3.30
C TYR A 308 -5.16 -10.65 -2.04
N ILE A 309 -4.53 -10.71 -0.88
CA ILE A 309 -5.20 -10.57 0.42
C ILE A 309 -5.76 -9.16 0.61
N SER A 310 -5.00 -8.13 0.25
CA SER A 310 -5.44 -6.75 0.43
C SER A 310 -6.68 -6.42 -0.41
N ASP A 311 -6.74 -6.90 -1.65
CA ASP A 311 -7.90 -6.69 -2.53
C ASP A 311 -9.12 -7.52 -2.08
N ALA A 312 -8.90 -8.76 -1.66
CA ALA A 312 -9.96 -9.60 -1.11
C ALA A 312 -10.59 -8.99 0.15
N LEU A 313 -9.78 -8.44 1.04
CA LEU A 313 -10.25 -7.74 2.24
C LEU A 313 -10.92 -6.41 1.90
N ALA A 314 -10.35 -5.63 0.98
CA ALA A 314 -10.96 -4.38 0.52
C ALA A 314 -12.38 -4.60 0.00
N ALA A 315 -12.61 -5.69 -0.76
CA ALA A 315 -13.94 -6.03 -1.26
C ALA A 315 -14.96 -6.27 -0.14
N GLN A 316 -14.53 -6.77 1.02
CA GLN A 316 -15.41 -7.03 2.15
C GLN A 316 -15.87 -5.76 2.88
N VAL A 317 -15.12 -4.69 2.78
CA VAL A 317 -15.40 -3.42 3.50
C VAL A 317 -15.85 -2.28 2.60
N GLY A 318 -16.10 -2.52 1.31
CA GLY A 318 -16.64 -1.52 0.39
C GLY A 318 -15.91 -1.39 -0.94
N GLY A 319 -14.81 -2.12 -1.12
CA GLY A 319 -14.04 -2.16 -2.38
C GLY A 319 -12.80 -1.27 -2.38
N ILE A 320 -12.00 -1.43 -3.44
CA ILE A 320 -10.72 -0.75 -3.60
C ILE A 320 -10.83 0.78 -3.73
N GLY A 321 -12.00 1.29 -4.05
CA GLY A 321 -12.26 2.75 -4.15
C GLY A 321 -12.13 3.51 -2.82
N ILE A 322 -12.15 2.80 -1.68
CA ILE A 322 -11.91 3.35 -0.33
C ILE A 322 -10.80 2.62 0.42
N ALA A 323 -9.96 1.85 -0.29
CA ALA A 323 -8.83 1.16 0.30
C ALA A 323 -7.55 2.02 0.16
N PRO A 324 -6.95 2.48 1.26
CA PRO A 324 -5.73 3.27 1.22
C PRO A 324 -4.48 2.41 1.09
N GLY A 325 -3.37 3.03 0.69
CA GLY A 325 -2.07 2.39 0.63
C GLY A 325 -0.90 3.35 0.84
N ALA A 326 0.18 2.79 1.38
CA ALA A 326 1.46 3.46 1.51
C ALA A 326 2.59 2.50 1.17
N ASN A 327 3.65 3.02 0.58
CA ASN A 327 4.91 2.31 0.38
C ASN A 327 5.97 3.03 1.20
N ILE A 328 6.60 2.33 2.14
CA ILE A 328 7.46 2.93 3.15
C ILE A 328 8.83 2.25 3.13
N GLY A 329 9.86 3.06 3.12
CA GLY A 329 11.26 2.67 3.30
C GLY A 329 11.89 3.46 4.44
N ASP A 330 13.17 3.22 4.68
CA ASP A 330 13.90 3.91 5.75
C ASP A 330 14.12 5.40 5.45
N GLU A 331 14.21 5.76 4.18
CA GLU A 331 14.53 7.13 3.76
C GLU A 331 13.32 7.97 3.37
N CYS A 332 12.29 7.36 2.80
CA CYS A 332 11.11 8.05 2.30
C CYS A 332 9.87 7.18 2.29
N ALA A 333 8.71 7.82 2.13
CA ALA A 333 7.41 7.17 2.00
C ALA A 333 6.65 7.74 0.80
N LEU A 334 5.98 6.86 0.05
CA LEU A 334 5.13 7.18 -1.08
C LEU A 334 3.73 6.63 -0.83
N PHE A 335 2.78 7.50 -0.57
CA PHE A 335 1.37 7.16 -0.38
C PHE A 335 0.67 7.04 -1.72
N GLU A 336 -0.26 6.11 -1.87
CA GLU A 336 -0.88 5.84 -3.16
C GLU A 336 -2.32 5.36 -3.07
N ALA A 337 -3.13 5.72 -4.08
CA ALA A 337 -4.37 5.02 -4.34
C ALA A 337 -4.08 3.58 -4.76
N THR A 338 -4.85 2.62 -4.22
CA THR A 338 -4.61 1.18 -4.47
C THR A 338 -5.30 0.66 -5.74
N HIS A 339 -6.26 1.40 -6.29
CA HIS A 339 -6.96 1.06 -7.53
C HIS A 339 -6.15 1.40 -8.79
N GLY A 340 -6.55 0.83 -9.92
CA GLY A 340 -5.98 1.14 -11.25
C GLY A 340 -6.45 2.48 -11.82
N THR A 341 -6.03 2.75 -13.05
CA THR A 341 -6.27 4.01 -13.76
C THR A 341 -7.67 4.16 -14.34
N ALA A 342 -8.42 3.08 -14.49
CA ALA A 342 -9.79 3.05 -15.04
C ALA A 342 -10.02 4.06 -16.20
N PRO A 343 -9.24 3.99 -17.30
CA PRO A 343 -9.18 5.04 -18.33
C PRO A 343 -10.54 5.34 -18.97
N LYS A 344 -11.44 4.38 -18.96
CA LYS A 344 -12.82 4.54 -19.44
C LYS A 344 -13.59 5.64 -18.71
N TYR A 345 -13.25 5.95 -17.47
CA TYR A 345 -13.94 6.93 -16.64
C TYR A 345 -13.17 8.24 -16.46
N ALA A 346 -11.96 8.35 -17.04
CA ALA A 346 -11.10 9.51 -16.92
C ALA A 346 -11.81 10.80 -17.40
N GLY A 347 -11.70 11.87 -16.61
CA GLY A 347 -12.28 13.17 -16.92
C GLY A 347 -13.81 13.26 -16.82
N GLN A 348 -14.48 12.24 -16.26
CA GLN A 348 -15.94 12.24 -16.11
C GLN A 348 -16.41 12.76 -14.74
N ASP A 349 -15.50 13.05 -13.84
CA ASP A 349 -15.82 13.49 -12.46
C ASP A 349 -16.83 12.55 -11.76
N LYS A 350 -16.65 11.22 -11.91
CA LYS A 350 -17.65 10.23 -11.56
C LYS A 350 -17.25 9.25 -10.46
N VAL A 351 -15.96 8.83 -10.45
CA VAL A 351 -15.48 7.77 -9.57
C VAL A 351 -15.29 8.26 -8.13
N ILE A 352 -15.29 7.33 -7.17
CA ILE A 352 -15.04 7.67 -5.77
C ILE A 352 -13.57 8.03 -5.54
N PRO A 353 -13.23 9.17 -4.93
CA PRO A 353 -11.85 9.55 -4.62
C PRO A 353 -11.35 9.01 -3.25
N GLY A 354 -12.09 8.09 -2.65
CA GLY A 354 -11.88 7.66 -1.27
C GLY A 354 -10.51 7.03 -1.02
N SER A 355 -10.01 6.20 -1.95
CA SER A 355 -8.72 5.53 -1.79
C SER A 355 -7.57 6.53 -1.65
N ILE A 356 -7.46 7.50 -2.55
CA ILE A 356 -6.37 8.49 -2.48
C ILE A 356 -6.56 9.47 -1.30
N ILE A 357 -7.80 9.81 -0.94
CA ILE A 357 -8.09 10.65 0.23
C ILE A 357 -7.67 9.94 1.53
N LEU A 358 -8.00 8.66 1.68
CA LEU A 358 -7.57 7.88 2.84
C LEU A 358 -6.07 7.55 2.83
N SER A 359 -5.44 7.48 1.66
CA SER A 359 -3.98 7.40 1.56
C SER A 359 -3.32 8.69 2.04
N ALA A 360 -3.93 9.85 1.74
CA ALA A 360 -3.50 11.13 2.28
C ALA A 360 -3.75 11.24 3.80
N GLU A 361 -4.81 10.63 4.31
CA GLU A 361 -5.04 10.50 5.75
C GLU A 361 -3.88 9.75 6.42
N MET A 362 -3.46 8.62 5.85
CA MET A 362 -2.27 7.89 6.31
C MET A 362 -1.00 8.74 6.25
N MET A 363 -0.83 9.54 5.19
CA MET A 363 0.29 10.47 5.03
C MET A 363 0.31 11.50 6.16
N LEU A 364 -0.82 12.09 6.51
CA LEU A 364 -0.93 13.04 7.61
C LEU A 364 -0.56 12.40 8.95
N ARG A 365 -1.01 11.18 9.23
CA ARG A 365 -0.59 10.43 10.44
C ARG A 365 0.91 10.15 10.44
N HIS A 366 1.47 9.75 9.31
CA HIS A 366 2.91 9.51 9.17
C HIS A 366 3.73 10.78 9.47
N MET A 367 3.21 11.95 9.11
CA MET A 367 3.80 13.24 9.43
C MET A 367 3.52 13.73 10.88
N GLY A 368 2.72 13.01 11.65
CA GLY A 368 2.31 13.41 13.00
C GLY A 368 1.20 14.49 13.02
N TRP A 369 0.46 14.65 11.93
CA TRP A 369 -0.67 15.60 11.82
C TRP A 369 -2.00 14.88 12.03
N THR A 370 -2.14 14.27 13.19
CA THR A 370 -3.24 13.35 13.54
C THR A 370 -4.59 14.03 13.59
N GLU A 371 -4.67 15.27 14.03
CA GLU A 371 -5.92 16.02 14.12
C GLU A 371 -6.55 16.24 12.73
N ALA A 372 -5.73 16.57 11.73
CA ALA A 372 -6.20 16.70 10.35
C ALA A 372 -6.61 15.34 9.76
N ALA A 373 -5.87 14.27 10.07
CA ALA A 373 -6.21 12.92 9.67
C ALA A 373 -7.57 12.47 10.25
N ASP A 374 -7.82 12.74 11.53
CA ASP A 374 -9.09 12.42 12.20
C ASP A 374 -10.28 13.16 11.58
N LEU A 375 -10.08 14.40 11.14
CA LEU A 375 -11.12 15.15 10.42
C LEU A 375 -11.47 14.52 9.07
N ILE A 376 -10.48 14.00 8.33
CA ILE A 376 -10.75 13.28 7.07
C ILE A 376 -11.59 12.03 7.32
N VAL A 377 -11.24 11.23 8.32
CA VAL A 377 -12.00 10.03 8.69
C VAL A 377 -13.44 10.40 9.05
N LYS A 378 -13.61 11.38 9.94
CA LYS A 378 -14.94 11.88 10.34
C LYS A 378 -15.75 12.36 9.14
N GLY A 379 -15.13 13.14 8.26
CA GLY A 379 -15.77 13.64 7.04
C GLY A 379 -16.21 12.52 6.09
N MET A 380 -15.35 11.50 5.90
CA MET A 380 -15.65 10.33 5.09
C MET A 380 -16.85 9.55 5.66
N GLU A 381 -16.81 9.22 6.93
CA GLU A 381 -17.92 8.53 7.61
C GLU A 381 -19.21 9.35 7.58
N GLY A 382 -19.13 10.65 7.78
CA GLY A 382 -20.28 11.55 7.71
C GLY A 382 -20.92 11.59 6.32
N ALA A 383 -20.13 11.66 5.25
CA ALA A 383 -20.64 11.66 3.87
C ALA A 383 -21.31 10.33 3.52
N ILE A 384 -20.71 9.20 3.90
CA ILE A 384 -21.27 7.86 3.65
C ILE A 384 -22.56 7.65 4.46
N ASN A 385 -22.57 7.98 5.75
CA ASN A 385 -23.74 7.86 6.60
C ASN A 385 -24.92 8.74 6.15
N ALA A 386 -24.63 9.93 5.61
CA ALA A 386 -25.62 10.80 4.99
C ALA A 386 -26.10 10.27 3.63
N LYS A 387 -25.56 9.15 3.14
CA LYS A 387 -25.85 8.58 1.82
C LYS A 387 -25.60 9.56 0.66
N THR A 388 -24.66 10.46 0.80
CA THR A 388 -24.20 11.41 -0.23
C THR A 388 -22.90 10.86 -0.83
N VAL A 389 -23.03 10.04 -1.87
CA VAL A 389 -21.96 9.17 -2.37
C VAL A 389 -21.86 9.19 -3.89
N THR A 390 -20.73 8.73 -4.42
CA THR A 390 -20.55 8.55 -5.88
C THR A 390 -21.27 7.31 -6.40
N TYR A 391 -21.30 7.15 -7.72
CA TYR A 391 -22.01 6.05 -8.38
C TYR A 391 -21.55 4.66 -7.90
N ASP A 392 -20.32 4.54 -7.44
CA ASP A 392 -19.74 3.29 -6.94
C ASP A 392 -20.57 2.71 -5.79
N PHE A 393 -21.05 3.55 -4.89
CA PHE A 393 -21.89 3.19 -3.75
C PHE A 393 -23.37 3.44 -3.99
N GLU A 394 -23.73 4.50 -4.71
CA GLU A 394 -25.12 4.89 -4.92
C GLU A 394 -25.97 3.75 -5.46
N ARG A 395 -25.46 3.01 -6.47
CA ARG A 395 -26.12 1.85 -7.05
C ARG A 395 -26.35 0.67 -6.09
N LEU A 396 -25.72 0.66 -4.94
CA LEU A 396 -25.79 -0.37 -3.91
C LEU A 396 -26.49 0.10 -2.63
N MET A 397 -26.91 1.37 -2.57
CA MET A 397 -27.48 2.00 -1.37
C MET A 397 -28.85 2.59 -1.66
N GLU A 398 -29.90 2.01 -1.12
CA GLU A 398 -31.26 2.54 -1.27
C GLU A 398 -31.39 3.95 -0.67
N GLY A 399 -31.96 4.86 -1.46
CA GLY A 399 -32.17 6.25 -1.07
C GLY A 399 -30.90 7.11 -1.03
N ALA A 400 -29.80 6.66 -1.65
CA ALA A 400 -28.60 7.45 -1.76
C ALA A 400 -28.74 8.58 -2.76
N LYS A 401 -28.09 9.71 -2.47
CA LYS A 401 -27.95 10.85 -3.38
C LYS A 401 -26.64 10.70 -4.15
N LEU A 402 -26.75 10.60 -5.48
CA LEU A 402 -25.60 10.55 -6.37
C LEU A 402 -24.85 11.88 -6.37
N LEU A 403 -23.54 11.81 -6.11
CA LEU A 403 -22.59 12.90 -6.22
C LEU A 403 -21.54 12.62 -7.29
N LYS A 404 -20.96 13.68 -7.84
CA LYS A 404 -19.72 13.61 -8.63
C LYS A 404 -18.51 13.35 -7.71
N CYS A 405 -17.37 13.00 -8.29
CA CYS A 405 -16.11 12.84 -7.56
C CYS A 405 -15.75 14.12 -6.78
N SER A 406 -15.78 15.27 -7.42
CA SER A 406 -15.51 16.57 -6.80
C SER A 406 -16.52 16.93 -5.70
N GLU A 407 -17.81 16.68 -5.93
CA GLU A 407 -18.87 16.92 -4.96
C GLU A 407 -18.78 16.00 -3.74
N PHE A 408 -18.27 14.77 -3.91
CA PHE A 408 -18.03 13.87 -2.78
C PHE A 408 -16.89 14.39 -1.90
N GLY A 409 -15.84 14.97 -2.50
CA GLY A 409 -14.84 15.73 -1.76
C GLY A 409 -15.44 16.87 -0.93
N ASP A 410 -16.37 17.63 -1.51
CA ASP A 410 -17.08 18.69 -0.79
C ASP A 410 -17.98 18.16 0.34
N ALA A 411 -18.61 17.00 0.13
CA ALA A 411 -19.40 16.34 1.17
C ALA A 411 -18.53 15.88 2.34
N ILE A 412 -17.33 15.37 2.08
CA ILE A 412 -16.34 15.03 3.13
C ILE A 412 -15.99 16.30 3.92
N ILE A 413 -15.62 17.38 3.25
CA ILE A 413 -15.24 18.65 3.90
C ILE A 413 -16.37 19.20 4.78
N LYS A 414 -17.60 19.11 4.31
CA LYS A 414 -18.78 19.56 5.05
C LYS A 414 -19.01 18.77 6.33
N ASN A 415 -18.61 17.50 6.38
CA ASN A 415 -18.84 16.61 7.51
C ASN A 415 -17.64 16.49 8.47
N MET A 416 -16.53 17.20 8.24
CA MET A 416 -15.35 17.25 9.12
C MET A 416 -15.62 17.85 10.50
#